data_aa3ba2870a3898b157b87e334a1ecb86
#
_entry.id   aa3ba2870a3898b157b87e334a1ecb86
#
_cell.length_a   1.000
_cell.length_b   1.000
_cell.length_c   1.000
_cell.angle_alpha   90.00
_cell.angle_beta   90.00
_cell.angle_gamma   90.00
#
_symmetry.space_group_name_H-M   'P 1'
#
loop_
_entity.id
_entity.type
_entity.pdbx_description
1 polymer ?
#
loop_
_entity_poly.entity_id
_entity_poly.type
_entity_poly.pdbx_seq_one_letter_code
_entity_poly.pdbx_strand_id
1 'polypeptide(L)'
;MAGSRTEAVRRRARRRRIKRLEKIFSVVVMAAFFAPALMCVFLFFKTTELENEIKGLKEQTESVSIQLQEEKQTVLSLQQMLEAEQYKQSDFTDFESENDVESEVMEETDATSKDSTDETVKMRNVYLTFDDGPSSYTNKILDILKEYDVKATFFVIGKDEPEYTELYQRIVDEGHTLGMHSYSHNYDELYASTESFINDFEKLQNYLYDITGVESKVYRFPGGSNSASSLADIHGMINYLDEQGVTYFDWNVTSRDSTTPMLSAEQIVDNCTQNIDYYNNAFILLHDSKEKSSTVEALPQIIEKILAVDNTQIVPITEETAPVHQRIN
;
A
#
# COMPACT_ATOMS: atom_id res chain seq x y z
N MET A 1 36.96 29.50 80.94
CA MET A 1 37.50 29.96 79.63
C MET A 1 37.30 28.95 78.45
N ALA A 2 36.79 27.74 78.65
CA ALA A 2 36.61 26.74 77.58
C ALA A 2 35.41 26.93 76.63
N GLY A 3 34.31 27.62 77.05
CA GLY A 3 33.12 27.83 76.24
C GLY A 3 33.29 28.79 75.06
N SER A 4 34.14 29.78 75.16
CA SER A 4 34.39 30.81 74.13
C SER A 4 35.08 30.26 72.85
N ARG A 5 36.00 29.27 72.99
CA ARG A 5 36.75 28.68 71.89
C ARG A 5 35.87 27.77 71.04
N THR A 6 35.00 27.00 71.64
CA THR A 6 34.03 26.14 70.97
C THR A 6 33.03 26.90 70.16
N GLU A 7 32.57 28.04 70.64
CA GLU A 7 31.63 28.88 69.93
C GLU A 7 32.26 29.57 68.70
N ALA A 8 33.49 30.03 68.82
CA ALA A 8 34.23 30.61 67.68
C ALA A 8 34.53 29.57 66.56
N VAL A 9 34.79 28.34 66.91
CA VAL A 9 34.97 27.26 65.94
C VAL A 9 33.66 26.94 65.23
N ARG A 10 32.53 26.86 65.96
CA ARG A 10 31.18 26.67 65.39
C ARG A 10 30.77 27.81 64.43
N ARG A 11 31.08 29.06 64.80
CA ARG A 11 30.81 30.24 63.94
C ARG A 11 31.65 30.22 62.67
N ARG A 12 32.91 29.80 62.72
CA ARG A 12 33.79 29.64 61.53
C ARG A 12 33.31 28.50 60.61
N ALA A 13 32.90 27.37 61.18
CA ALA A 13 32.33 26.25 60.41
C ALA A 13 31.00 26.65 59.70
N ARG A 14 30.11 27.37 60.42
CA ARG A 14 28.85 27.87 59.84
C ARG A 14 29.11 28.88 58.71
N ARG A 15 30.06 29.79 58.83
CA ARG A 15 30.45 30.75 57.78
C ARG A 15 31.05 30.01 56.55
N ARG A 16 31.83 28.96 56.71
CA ARG A 16 32.36 28.17 55.62
C ARG A 16 31.23 27.39 54.89
N ARG A 17 30.25 26.90 55.63
CA ARG A 17 29.09 26.20 55.06
C ARG A 17 28.18 27.17 54.25
N ILE A 18 27.92 28.35 54.76
CA ILE A 18 27.17 29.39 54.06
C ILE A 18 27.85 29.79 52.75
N LYS A 19 29.17 30.10 52.79
CA LYS A 19 29.96 30.42 51.57
C LYS A 19 29.96 29.30 50.54
N ARG A 20 29.91 28.01 50.95
CA ARG A 20 29.80 26.88 50.01
C ARG A 20 28.38 26.86 49.41
N LEU A 21 27.36 27.07 50.21
CA LEU A 21 25.96 27.10 49.70
C LEU A 21 25.73 28.29 48.75
N GLU A 22 26.30 29.46 49.04
CA GLU A 22 26.26 30.61 48.12
C GLU A 22 26.93 30.34 46.81
N LYS A 23 28.09 29.64 46.78
CA LYS A 23 28.75 29.24 45.55
C LYS A 23 27.92 28.21 44.76
N ILE A 24 27.37 27.19 45.44
CA ILE A 24 26.49 26.18 44.79
C ILE A 24 25.26 26.85 44.22
N PHE A 25 24.61 27.77 45.00
CA PHE A 25 23.43 28.51 44.52
C PHE A 25 23.75 29.36 43.29
N SER A 26 24.89 30.09 43.30
CA SER A 26 25.34 30.88 42.16
C SER A 26 25.57 30.01 40.90
N VAL A 27 26.18 28.83 41.06
CA VAL A 27 26.41 27.89 39.93
C VAL A 27 25.07 27.34 39.40
N VAL A 28 24.12 26.99 40.29
CA VAL A 28 22.80 26.47 39.87
C VAL A 28 22.02 27.56 39.15
N VAL A 29 22.05 28.79 39.64
CA VAL A 29 21.37 29.94 39.01
C VAL A 29 21.98 30.22 37.65
N MET A 30 23.32 30.24 37.53
CA MET A 30 24.00 30.40 36.24
C MET A 30 23.65 29.28 35.27
N ALA A 31 23.66 28.03 35.71
CA ALA A 31 23.27 26.88 34.87
C ALA A 31 21.80 26.99 34.38
N ALA A 32 20.90 27.40 35.26
CA ALA A 32 19.49 27.57 34.90
C ALA A 32 19.25 28.67 33.84
N PHE A 33 20.08 29.70 33.78
CA PHE A 33 20.02 30.75 32.77
C PHE A 33 20.69 30.38 31.45
N PHE A 34 21.82 29.70 31.49
CA PHE A 34 22.61 29.44 30.29
C PHE A 34 22.25 28.13 29.60
N ALA A 35 21.76 27.10 30.32
CA ALA A 35 21.37 25.82 29.69
C ALA A 35 20.25 25.96 28.64
N PRO A 36 19.16 26.71 28.85
CA PRO A 36 18.15 26.93 27.82
C PRO A 36 18.70 27.65 26.59
N ALA A 37 19.56 28.65 26.75
CA ALA A 37 20.17 29.39 25.64
C ALA A 37 21.05 28.48 24.80
N LEU A 38 21.88 27.64 25.41
CA LEU A 38 22.70 26.64 24.71
C LEU A 38 21.85 25.60 23.98
N MET A 39 20.75 25.17 24.61
CA MET A 39 19.82 24.25 23.97
C MET A 39 19.13 24.88 22.75
N CYS A 40 18.72 26.15 22.82
CA CYS A 40 18.18 26.85 21.65
C CYS A 40 19.19 26.96 20.51
N VAL A 41 20.45 27.25 20.81
CA VAL A 41 21.52 27.29 19.80
C VAL A 41 21.75 25.92 19.18
N PHE A 42 21.79 24.87 19.99
CA PHE A 42 21.94 23.48 19.50
C PHE A 42 20.76 23.09 18.61
N LEU A 43 19.52 23.38 19.02
CA LEU A 43 18.32 23.09 18.23
C LEU A 43 18.34 23.86 16.90
N PHE A 44 18.76 25.13 16.91
CA PHE A 44 18.91 25.91 15.68
C PHE A 44 19.88 25.29 14.69
N PHE A 45 21.05 24.85 15.14
CA PHE A 45 22.01 24.14 14.26
C PHE A 45 21.43 22.83 13.74
N LYS A 46 20.71 22.07 14.58
CA LYS A 46 20.11 20.80 14.17
C LYS A 46 18.99 20.98 13.15
N THR A 47 18.17 22.03 13.31
CA THR A 47 17.14 22.35 12.30
C THR A 47 17.75 22.76 10.97
N THR A 48 18.82 23.55 10.97
CA THR A 48 19.52 23.95 9.75
C THR A 48 20.18 22.77 9.03
N GLU A 49 20.73 21.82 9.79
CA GLU A 49 21.29 20.57 9.26
C GLU A 49 20.19 19.74 8.55
N LEU A 50 19.06 19.53 9.23
CA LEU A 50 17.90 18.83 8.69
C LEU A 50 17.32 19.51 7.45
N GLU A 51 17.23 20.84 7.42
CA GLU A 51 16.78 21.59 6.24
C GLU A 51 17.68 21.34 5.03
N ASN A 52 19.00 21.28 5.24
CA ASN A 52 19.96 20.98 4.17
C ASN A 52 19.83 19.53 3.67
N GLU A 53 19.62 18.55 4.57
CA GLU A 53 19.35 17.15 4.19
C GLU A 53 18.06 17.03 3.37
N ILE A 54 16.96 17.67 3.81
CA ILE A 54 15.69 17.69 3.08
C ILE A 54 15.87 18.29 1.68
N LYS A 55 16.65 19.36 1.57
CA LYS A 55 16.93 19.97 0.26
C LYS A 55 17.70 19.02 -0.65
N GLY A 56 18.72 18.35 -0.14
CA GLY A 56 19.48 17.35 -0.89
C GLY A 56 18.64 16.19 -1.38
N LEU A 57 17.75 15.67 -0.50
CA LEU A 57 16.82 14.60 -0.86
C LEU A 57 15.81 15.04 -1.92
N LYS A 58 15.32 16.29 -1.88
CA LYS A 58 14.42 16.83 -2.91
C LYS A 58 15.10 16.90 -4.27
N GLU A 59 16.34 17.38 -4.31
CA GLU A 59 17.14 17.45 -5.55
C GLU A 59 17.39 16.05 -6.13
N GLN A 60 17.67 15.05 -5.28
CA GLN A 60 17.79 13.65 -5.71
C GLN A 60 16.48 13.09 -6.27
N THR A 61 15.36 13.36 -5.58
CA THR A 61 14.03 12.89 -6.02
C THR A 61 13.65 13.48 -7.38
N GLU A 62 13.95 14.76 -7.59
CA GLU A 62 13.70 15.42 -8.86
C GLU A 62 14.57 14.82 -10.00
N SER A 63 15.85 14.56 -9.74
CA SER A 63 16.75 13.89 -10.68
C SER A 63 16.25 12.49 -11.07
N VAL A 64 15.84 11.68 -10.10
CA VAL A 64 15.29 10.34 -10.35
C VAL A 64 13.98 10.42 -11.14
N SER A 65 13.14 11.42 -10.86
CA SER A 65 11.88 11.58 -11.58
C SER A 65 12.11 11.92 -13.08
N ILE A 66 13.12 12.72 -13.39
CA ILE A 66 13.52 13.06 -14.77
C ILE A 66 14.05 11.79 -15.47
N GLN A 67 14.94 11.03 -14.84
CA GLN A 67 15.45 9.76 -15.39
C GLN A 67 14.33 8.77 -15.69
N LEU A 68 13.38 8.62 -14.77
CA LEU A 68 12.23 7.74 -14.96
C LEU A 68 11.35 8.19 -16.13
N GLN A 69 11.23 9.49 -16.36
CA GLN A 69 10.45 10.02 -17.47
C GLN A 69 11.14 9.77 -18.82
N GLU A 70 12.47 9.87 -18.88
CA GLU A 70 13.27 9.53 -20.06
C GLU A 70 13.21 8.02 -20.37
N GLU A 71 13.31 7.16 -19.36
CA GLU A 71 13.16 5.70 -19.54
C GLU A 71 11.77 5.32 -20.03
N LYS A 72 10.71 5.93 -19.49
CA LYS A 72 9.33 5.71 -19.97
C LYS A 72 9.15 6.10 -21.43
N GLN A 73 9.75 7.21 -21.85
CA GLN A 73 9.70 7.64 -23.25
C GLN A 73 10.45 6.68 -24.18
N THR A 74 11.56 6.12 -23.70
CA THR A 74 12.32 5.10 -24.43
C THR A 74 11.54 3.80 -24.59
N VAL A 75 10.89 3.32 -23.52
CA VAL A 75 10.01 2.13 -23.55
C VAL A 75 8.85 2.35 -24.52
N LEU A 76 8.20 3.52 -24.50
CA LEU A 76 7.10 3.82 -25.42
C LEU A 76 7.55 3.80 -26.88
N SER A 77 8.74 4.36 -27.19
CA SER A 77 9.30 4.31 -28.56
C SER A 77 9.63 2.90 -29.03
N LEU A 78 10.14 2.05 -28.13
CA LEU A 78 10.42 0.63 -28.43
C LEU A 78 9.13 -0.16 -28.65
N GLN A 79 8.06 0.10 -27.89
CA GLN A 79 6.75 -0.50 -28.11
C GLN A 79 6.17 -0.13 -29.48
N GLN A 80 6.23 1.14 -29.86
CA GLN A 80 5.79 1.59 -31.19
C GLN A 80 6.60 0.96 -32.34
N MET A 81 7.91 0.75 -32.15
CA MET A 81 8.73 0.05 -33.13
C MET A 81 8.35 -1.44 -33.24
N LEU A 82 8.05 -2.10 -32.12
CA LEU A 82 7.64 -3.50 -32.08
C LEU A 82 6.28 -3.69 -32.77
N GLU A 83 5.32 -2.81 -32.53
CA GLU A 83 4.02 -2.81 -33.19
C GLU A 83 4.15 -2.60 -34.71
N ALA A 84 5.04 -1.70 -35.13
CA ALA A 84 5.31 -1.47 -36.55
C ALA A 84 5.99 -2.68 -37.22
N GLU A 85 6.82 -3.45 -36.51
CA GLU A 85 7.40 -4.70 -37.02
C GLU A 85 6.37 -5.83 -37.10
N GLN A 86 5.49 -5.94 -36.11
CA GLN A 86 4.40 -6.92 -36.12
C GLN A 86 3.41 -6.66 -37.25
N TYR A 87 3.10 -5.37 -37.53
CA TYR A 87 2.27 -5.01 -38.67
C TYR A 87 2.90 -5.40 -40.02
N LYS A 88 4.22 -5.20 -40.19
CA LYS A 88 4.94 -5.63 -41.37
C LYS A 88 4.97 -7.15 -41.54
N GLN A 89 4.97 -7.89 -40.44
CA GLN A 89 5.02 -9.35 -40.47
C GLN A 89 3.63 -9.94 -40.78
N SER A 90 2.54 -9.28 -40.42
CA SER A 90 1.18 -9.67 -40.80
C SER A 90 0.91 -9.47 -42.30
N ASP A 91 1.38 -8.36 -42.87
CA ASP A 91 1.27 -8.08 -44.32
C ASP A 91 2.06 -9.10 -45.20
N PHE A 92 3.11 -9.74 -44.62
CA PHE A 92 3.91 -10.72 -45.33
C PHE A 92 3.28 -12.12 -45.33
N THR A 93 2.46 -12.42 -44.31
CA THR A 93 1.75 -13.74 -44.25
C THR A 93 0.49 -13.76 -45.09
N ASP A 94 -0.12 -12.61 -45.36
CA ASP A 94 -1.30 -12.54 -46.26
C ASP A 94 -0.91 -12.63 -47.77
N PHE A 95 0.37 -12.40 -48.12
CA PHE A 95 0.83 -12.46 -49.52
C PHE A 95 1.28 -13.87 -49.95
N GLU A 96 1.58 -14.79 -49.03
CA GLU A 96 1.94 -16.20 -49.35
C GLU A 96 0.73 -17.12 -49.46
N SER A 97 -0.50 -16.70 -49.16
CA SER A 97 -1.70 -17.56 -49.24
C SER A 97 -2.49 -17.47 -50.54
N GLU A 98 -2.07 -16.63 -51.52
CA GLU A 98 -2.80 -16.45 -52.78
C GLU A 98 -2.23 -17.18 -54.02
N ASN A 99 -1.19 -17.98 -53.89
CA ASN A 99 -0.59 -18.69 -55.03
C ASN A 99 -0.54 -20.21 -54.87
N ASP A 100 -1.66 -20.86 -54.76
CA ASP A 100 -1.80 -22.27 -55.16
C ASP A 100 -3.29 -22.65 -55.09
N VAL A 101 -4.00 -22.54 -56.21
CA VAL A 101 -5.10 -23.45 -56.59
C VAL A 101 -5.48 -23.20 -58.05
N GLU A 102 -5.16 -24.11 -58.89
CA GLU A 102 -5.96 -24.36 -60.10
C GLU A 102 -6.41 -25.83 -60.07
N SER A 103 -7.74 -25.96 -60.28
CA SER A 103 -8.51 -27.08 -60.85
C SER A 103 -9.32 -27.99 -59.89
N GLU A 104 -10.56 -27.95 -60.09
CA GLU A 104 -11.65 -28.84 -60.54
C GLU A 104 -12.95 -28.76 -59.69
N VAL A 105 -13.96 -28.15 -60.27
CA VAL A 105 -15.28 -28.60 -60.77
C VAL A 105 -16.28 -29.22 -59.79
N MET A 106 -17.40 -28.43 -59.64
CA MET A 106 -18.83 -28.75 -59.46
C MET A 106 -19.31 -29.73 -58.38
N GLU A 107 -20.11 -29.24 -57.44
CA GLU A 107 -21.57 -29.52 -57.39
C GLU A 107 -22.27 -28.66 -56.31
N GLU A 108 -23.45 -28.11 -56.71
CA GLU A 108 -24.36 -27.34 -55.89
C GLU A 108 -25.00 -28.16 -54.77
N THR A 109 -25.07 -27.65 -53.55
CA THR A 109 -26.26 -27.69 -52.70
C THR A 109 -26.29 -26.57 -51.68
N ASP A 110 -27.35 -25.85 -51.69
CA ASP A 110 -27.84 -24.81 -50.82
C ASP A 110 -27.91 -25.25 -49.33
N ALA A 111 -27.24 -24.52 -48.43
CA ALA A 111 -27.66 -24.43 -47.04
C ALA A 111 -26.95 -23.22 -46.35
N THR A 112 -27.70 -22.16 -46.18
CA THR A 112 -27.45 -21.05 -45.30
C THR A 112 -27.01 -21.54 -43.90
N SER A 113 -25.76 -21.39 -43.53
CA SER A 113 -25.36 -21.31 -42.15
C SER A 113 -24.59 -19.99 -41.93
N LYS A 114 -25.29 -19.06 -41.31
CA LYS A 114 -24.63 -17.91 -40.67
C LYS A 114 -23.63 -18.45 -39.66
N ASP A 115 -22.38 -18.42 -40.01
CA ASP A 115 -21.31 -18.53 -39.04
C ASP A 115 -21.33 -17.25 -38.18
N SER A 116 -22.03 -17.32 -37.07
CA SER A 116 -21.88 -16.35 -35.98
C SER A 116 -20.58 -16.74 -35.27
N THR A 117 -19.45 -16.13 -35.63
CA THR A 117 -18.29 -16.04 -34.75
C THR A 117 -18.78 -15.31 -33.51
N ASP A 118 -19.13 -16.09 -32.50
CA ASP A 118 -19.33 -15.62 -31.14
C ASP A 118 -17.95 -15.19 -30.62
N GLU A 119 -17.56 -13.96 -30.98
CA GLU A 119 -16.46 -13.29 -30.26
C GLU A 119 -16.96 -13.11 -28.84
N THR A 120 -16.62 -14.03 -27.95
CA THR A 120 -16.84 -13.89 -26.53
C THR A 120 -16.06 -12.66 -26.09
N VAL A 121 -16.76 -11.54 -25.96
CA VAL A 121 -16.21 -10.27 -25.49
C VAL A 121 -15.59 -10.52 -24.12
N LYS A 122 -14.27 -10.48 -24.04
CA LYS A 122 -13.55 -10.74 -22.78
C LYS A 122 -13.81 -9.59 -21.80
N MET A 123 -14.46 -9.90 -20.69
CA MET A 123 -14.70 -8.93 -19.61
C MET A 123 -13.39 -8.56 -18.92
N ARG A 124 -13.21 -7.27 -18.65
CA ARG A 124 -12.15 -6.73 -17.81
C ARG A 124 -12.60 -6.78 -16.35
N ASN A 125 -11.76 -7.31 -15.49
CA ASN A 125 -12.00 -7.35 -14.05
C ASN A 125 -11.20 -6.26 -13.33
N VAL A 126 -11.89 -5.47 -12.51
CA VAL A 126 -11.27 -4.50 -11.63
C VAL A 126 -11.53 -4.92 -10.18
N TYR A 127 -10.46 -5.03 -9.41
CA TYR A 127 -10.49 -5.40 -8.01
C TYR A 127 -10.17 -4.16 -7.18
N LEU A 128 -11.20 -3.59 -6.52
CA LEU A 128 -10.98 -2.57 -5.51
C LEU A 128 -10.48 -3.25 -4.25
N THR A 129 -9.30 -2.89 -3.78
CA THR A 129 -8.69 -3.49 -2.58
C THR A 129 -8.35 -2.43 -1.57
N PHE A 130 -8.72 -2.65 -0.29
CA PHE A 130 -8.54 -1.73 0.82
C PHE A 130 -7.65 -2.36 1.87
N ASP A 131 -6.50 -1.75 2.16
CA ASP A 131 -5.56 -2.20 3.18
C ASP A 131 -5.74 -1.42 4.50
N ASP A 132 -5.23 -1.95 5.62
CA ASP A 132 -5.14 -1.35 6.97
C ASP A 132 -6.46 -1.23 7.75
N GLY A 133 -7.58 -1.62 7.17
CA GLY A 133 -8.86 -1.64 7.86
C GLY A 133 -8.96 -2.72 8.98
N PRO A 134 -10.01 -2.67 9.78
CA PRO A 134 -11.08 -1.70 9.85
C PRO A 134 -10.67 -0.34 10.44
N SER A 135 -11.38 0.72 10.03
CA SER A 135 -11.18 2.06 10.56
C SER A 135 -12.52 2.78 10.84
N SER A 136 -12.45 4.02 11.26
CA SER A 136 -13.63 4.88 11.36
C SER A 136 -14.31 5.15 10.00
N TYR A 137 -13.65 4.83 8.90
CA TYR A 137 -14.20 5.00 7.55
C TYR A 137 -14.75 3.73 6.92
N THR A 138 -14.48 2.54 7.48
CA THR A 138 -14.93 1.26 6.93
C THR A 138 -16.44 1.24 6.68
N ASN A 139 -17.24 1.69 7.66
CA ASN A 139 -18.70 1.78 7.49
C ASN A 139 -19.09 2.60 6.26
N LYS A 140 -18.44 3.75 6.06
CA LYS A 140 -18.75 4.63 4.95
C LYS A 140 -18.30 4.06 3.60
N ILE A 141 -17.16 3.35 3.58
CA ILE A 141 -16.69 2.62 2.39
C ILE A 141 -17.71 1.54 2.02
N LEU A 142 -18.15 0.72 2.98
CA LEU A 142 -19.16 -0.32 2.77
C LEU A 142 -20.50 0.25 2.31
N ASP A 143 -20.95 1.37 2.87
CA ASP A 143 -22.18 2.05 2.44
C ASP A 143 -22.10 2.51 0.98
N ILE A 144 -20.95 3.08 0.55
CA ILE A 144 -20.72 3.47 -0.84
C ILE A 144 -20.72 2.24 -1.76
N LEU A 145 -19.95 1.21 -1.43
CA LEU A 145 -19.91 -0.03 -2.24
C LEU A 145 -21.30 -0.65 -2.40
N LYS A 146 -22.10 -0.61 -1.36
CA LYS A 146 -23.49 -1.08 -1.39
C LYS A 146 -24.39 -0.22 -2.26
N GLU A 147 -24.24 1.11 -2.25
CA GLU A 147 -25.01 2.04 -3.09
C GLU A 147 -24.78 1.75 -4.58
N TYR A 148 -23.55 1.40 -4.97
CA TYR A 148 -23.19 1.06 -6.35
C TYR A 148 -23.34 -0.43 -6.69
N ASP A 149 -23.80 -1.26 -5.75
CA ASP A 149 -23.91 -2.72 -5.88
C ASP A 149 -22.62 -3.41 -6.36
N VAL A 150 -21.47 -2.95 -5.88
CA VAL A 150 -20.16 -3.52 -6.19
C VAL A 150 -19.55 -4.19 -4.97
N LYS A 151 -18.69 -5.19 -5.22
CA LYS A 151 -17.96 -5.91 -4.16
C LYS A 151 -16.47 -5.63 -4.25
N ALA A 152 -15.81 -5.60 -3.10
CA ALA A 152 -14.39 -5.29 -2.97
C ALA A 152 -13.69 -6.34 -2.10
N THR A 153 -12.37 -6.19 -1.93
CA THR A 153 -11.56 -7.00 -1.03
C THR A 153 -10.94 -6.10 0.02
N PHE A 154 -11.02 -6.51 1.28
CA PHE A 154 -10.44 -5.79 2.41
C PHE A 154 -9.30 -6.62 2.99
N PHE A 155 -8.07 -6.17 2.88
CA PHE A 155 -6.90 -6.74 3.53
C PHE A 155 -6.75 -6.10 4.90
N VAL A 156 -7.30 -6.78 5.90
CA VAL A 156 -7.47 -6.22 7.24
C VAL A 156 -6.30 -6.49 8.18
N ILE A 157 -6.18 -5.65 9.21
CA ILE A 157 -5.25 -5.82 10.32
C ILE A 157 -6.01 -6.19 11.61
N GLY A 158 -5.30 -6.72 12.62
CA GLY A 158 -5.89 -7.05 13.91
C GLY A 158 -6.27 -5.80 14.71
N LYS A 159 -7.54 -5.70 15.13
CA LYS A 159 -8.05 -4.64 16.01
C LYS A 159 -9.02 -5.23 17.02
N ASP A 160 -8.62 -5.17 18.28
CA ASP A 160 -9.36 -5.81 19.40
C ASP A 160 -10.49 -4.93 19.96
N GLU A 161 -10.59 -3.66 19.54
CA GLU A 161 -11.63 -2.77 20.03
C GLU A 161 -13.02 -3.22 19.54
N PRO A 162 -14.02 -3.26 20.42
CA PRO A 162 -15.35 -3.80 20.08
C PRO A 162 -16.01 -3.13 18.88
N GLU A 163 -15.73 -1.84 18.64
CA GLU A 163 -16.27 -1.07 17.53
C GLU A 163 -15.79 -1.55 16.17
N TYR A 164 -14.63 -2.24 16.10
CA TYR A 164 -14.10 -2.79 14.86
C TYR A 164 -14.50 -4.25 14.64
N THR A 165 -14.81 -4.99 15.70
CA THR A 165 -15.21 -6.40 15.60
C THR A 165 -16.44 -6.60 14.70
N GLU A 166 -17.46 -5.74 14.84
CA GLU A 166 -18.65 -5.79 14.02
C GLU A 166 -18.38 -5.49 12.53
N LEU A 167 -17.29 -4.77 12.22
CA LEU A 167 -16.95 -4.40 10.85
C LEU A 167 -16.38 -5.57 10.05
N TYR A 168 -15.61 -6.47 10.68
CA TYR A 168 -15.17 -7.70 10.00
C TYR A 168 -16.38 -8.56 9.60
N GLN A 169 -17.35 -8.71 10.49
CA GLN A 169 -18.58 -9.44 10.18
C GLN A 169 -19.37 -8.74 9.05
N ARG A 170 -19.47 -7.40 9.08
CA ARG A 170 -20.15 -6.63 8.06
C ARG A 170 -19.52 -6.78 6.68
N ILE A 171 -18.17 -6.81 6.59
CA ILE A 171 -17.45 -7.07 5.34
C ILE A 171 -17.89 -8.39 4.72
N VAL A 172 -17.96 -9.44 5.54
CA VAL A 172 -18.37 -10.79 5.10
C VAL A 172 -19.85 -10.83 4.73
N ASP A 173 -20.72 -10.32 5.59
CA ASP A 173 -22.19 -10.37 5.39
C ASP A 173 -22.65 -9.62 4.15
N GLU A 174 -21.93 -8.55 3.76
CA GLU A 174 -22.22 -7.79 2.56
C GLU A 174 -21.55 -8.39 1.28
N GLY A 175 -20.88 -9.55 1.40
CA GLY A 175 -20.33 -10.31 0.27
C GLY A 175 -19.01 -9.76 -0.28
N HIS A 176 -18.26 -9.02 0.52
CA HIS A 176 -16.91 -8.62 0.23
C HIS A 176 -15.93 -9.72 0.65
N THR A 177 -14.74 -9.75 0.04
CA THR A 177 -13.69 -10.68 0.46
C THR A 177 -12.94 -10.12 1.67
N LEU A 178 -12.89 -10.91 2.74
CA LEU A 178 -12.09 -10.65 3.92
C LEU A 178 -10.69 -11.25 3.72
N GLY A 179 -9.73 -10.43 3.35
CA GLY A 179 -8.32 -10.80 3.21
C GLY A 179 -7.51 -10.44 4.46
N MET A 180 -6.34 -11.03 4.57
CA MET A 180 -5.41 -10.81 5.68
C MET A 180 -4.26 -9.90 5.25
N HIS A 181 -3.86 -8.96 6.13
CA HIS A 181 -2.72 -8.08 5.90
C HIS A 181 -1.61 -8.32 6.93
N SER A 182 -1.89 -8.17 8.20
CA SER A 182 -1.05 -8.50 9.36
C SER A 182 -1.89 -8.31 10.61
N TYR A 183 -1.58 -9.01 11.70
CA TYR A 183 -2.22 -8.72 12.97
C TYR A 183 -1.72 -7.43 13.58
N SER A 184 -0.39 -7.27 13.66
CA SER A 184 0.26 -6.15 14.34
C SER A 184 0.46 -4.92 13.45
N HIS A 185 0.63 -5.13 12.14
CA HIS A 185 1.10 -4.15 11.17
C HIS A 185 2.39 -3.42 11.59
N ASN A 186 3.19 -4.09 12.43
CA ASN A 186 4.50 -3.60 12.88
C ASN A 186 5.61 -4.26 12.03
N TYR A 187 6.22 -3.51 11.13
CA TYR A 187 7.23 -4.01 10.18
C TYR A 187 8.43 -4.63 10.88
N ASP A 188 8.92 -4.02 11.98
CA ASP A 188 10.08 -4.51 12.71
C ASP A 188 9.81 -5.85 13.39
N GLU A 189 8.58 -6.10 13.83
CA GLU A 189 8.16 -7.37 14.42
C GLU A 189 7.79 -8.39 13.35
N LEU A 190 6.97 -7.99 12.38
CA LEU A 190 6.45 -8.86 11.32
C LEU A 190 7.58 -9.47 10.48
N TYR A 191 8.57 -8.65 10.11
CA TYR A 191 9.68 -9.03 9.23
C TYR A 191 10.97 -9.38 9.99
N ALA A 192 10.92 -9.54 11.31
CA ALA A 192 12.08 -9.96 12.10
C ALA A 192 12.58 -11.36 11.74
N SER A 193 11.69 -12.27 11.39
CA SER A 193 11.97 -13.64 10.94
C SER A 193 10.74 -14.27 10.31
N THR A 194 10.92 -15.38 9.58
CA THR A 194 9.81 -16.21 9.08
C THR A 194 8.91 -16.69 10.23
N GLU A 195 9.47 -17.04 11.39
CA GLU A 195 8.70 -17.44 12.57
C GLU A 195 7.83 -16.29 13.09
N SER A 196 8.36 -15.06 13.14
CA SER A 196 7.60 -13.87 13.54
C SER A 196 6.42 -13.61 12.60
N PHE A 197 6.65 -13.75 11.30
CA PHE A 197 5.61 -13.66 10.29
C PHE A 197 4.52 -14.73 10.50
N ILE A 198 4.90 -15.99 10.71
CA ILE A 198 3.98 -17.09 10.94
C ILE A 198 3.10 -16.81 12.18
N ASN A 199 3.70 -16.38 13.28
CA ASN A 199 2.96 -16.07 14.51
C ASN A 199 1.96 -14.92 14.31
N ASP A 200 2.33 -13.87 13.56
CA ASP A 200 1.44 -12.74 13.24
C ASP A 200 0.29 -13.17 12.32
N PHE A 201 0.61 -13.95 11.28
CA PHE A 201 -0.36 -14.53 10.36
C PHE A 201 -1.37 -15.44 11.06
N GLU A 202 -0.91 -16.44 11.82
CA GLU A 202 -1.78 -17.37 12.54
C GLU A 202 -2.67 -16.64 13.54
N LYS A 203 -2.12 -15.64 14.23
CA LYS A 203 -2.88 -14.81 15.17
C LYS A 203 -4.01 -14.07 14.45
N LEU A 204 -3.76 -13.47 13.29
CA LEU A 204 -4.81 -12.80 12.52
C LEU A 204 -5.84 -13.79 11.98
N GLN A 205 -5.41 -14.90 11.41
CA GLN A 205 -6.29 -15.92 10.84
C GLN A 205 -7.27 -16.46 11.89
N ASN A 206 -6.75 -16.85 13.07
CA ASN A 206 -7.57 -17.34 14.16
C ASN A 206 -8.52 -16.27 14.68
N TYR A 207 -8.03 -15.02 14.82
CA TYR A 207 -8.85 -13.90 15.27
C TYR A 207 -10.03 -13.63 14.33
N LEU A 208 -9.80 -13.60 13.02
CA LEU A 208 -10.85 -13.38 12.03
C LEU A 208 -11.83 -14.54 11.97
N TYR A 209 -11.33 -15.78 12.08
CA TYR A 209 -12.19 -16.97 12.12
C TYR A 209 -13.10 -17.00 13.36
N ASP A 210 -12.58 -16.63 14.53
CA ASP A 210 -13.36 -16.58 15.77
C ASP A 210 -14.51 -15.56 15.69
N ILE A 211 -14.31 -14.46 14.95
CA ILE A 211 -15.33 -13.41 14.77
C ILE A 211 -16.34 -13.77 13.68
N THR A 212 -15.85 -14.20 12.52
CA THR A 212 -16.66 -14.27 11.29
C THR A 212 -17.02 -15.68 10.86
N GLY A 213 -16.33 -16.69 11.39
CA GLY A 213 -16.42 -18.07 10.91
C GLY A 213 -15.81 -18.31 9.53
N VAL A 214 -15.15 -17.30 8.95
CA VAL A 214 -14.52 -17.38 7.61
C VAL A 214 -13.02 -17.62 7.76
N GLU A 215 -12.54 -18.68 7.13
CA GLU A 215 -11.11 -18.91 6.93
C GLU A 215 -10.64 -18.18 5.70
N SER A 216 -9.97 -17.03 5.88
CA SER A 216 -9.46 -16.24 4.75
C SER A 216 -8.36 -17.00 3.98
N LYS A 217 -8.45 -17.00 2.65
CA LYS A 217 -7.50 -17.64 1.72
C LYS A 217 -6.70 -16.64 0.90
N VAL A 218 -6.80 -15.36 1.22
CA VAL A 218 -6.08 -14.29 0.52
C VAL A 218 -5.29 -13.45 1.51
N TYR A 219 -4.05 -13.11 1.13
CA TYR A 219 -3.11 -12.35 1.95
C TYR A 219 -2.50 -11.22 1.13
N ARG A 220 -2.11 -10.14 1.78
CA ARG A 220 -1.26 -9.08 1.20
C ARG A 220 -0.18 -8.70 2.19
N PHE A 221 1.08 -8.73 1.73
CA PHE A 221 2.21 -8.30 2.55
C PHE A 221 2.15 -6.80 2.83
N PRO A 222 2.28 -6.33 4.10
CA PRO A 222 2.47 -4.92 4.41
C PRO A 222 3.62 -4.29 3.61
N GLY A 223 3.29 -3.24 2.83
CA GLY A 223 4.23 -2.61 1.90
C GLY A 223 4.43 -3.34 0.57
N GLY A 224 3.72 -4.47 0.34
CA GLY A 224 3.86 -5.33 -0.83
C GLY A 224 5.02 -6.33 -0.74
N SER A 225 4.95 -7.39 -1.57
CA SER A 225 5.96 -8.47 -1.54
C SER A 225 7.37 -7.98 -1.90
N ASN A 226 7.50 -6.98 -2.76
CA ASN A 226 8.79 -6.38 -3.10
C ASN A 226 9.45 -5.68 -1.89
N SER A 227 8.68 -4.89 -1.13
CA SER A 227 9.19 -4.24 0.09
C SER A 227 9.54 -5.27 1.17
N ALA A 228 8.69 -6.27 1.37
CA ALA A 228 8.93 -7.38 2.29
C ALA A 228 10.23 -8.12 1.95
N SER A 229 10.52 -8.36 0.68
CA SER A 229 11.73 -9.05 0.21
C SER A 229 13.03 -8.32 0.57
N SER A 230 12.98 -7.01 0.74
CA SER A 230 14.13 -6.20 1.16
C SER A 230 14.36 -6.22 2.68
N LEU A 231 13.37 -6.65 3.46
CA LEU A 231 13.38 -6.65 4.92
C LEU A 231 13.66 -8.02 5.52
N ALA A 232 13.24 -9.10 4.85
CA ALA A 232 13.29 -10.46 5.39
C ALA A 232 13.39 -11.53 4.29
N ASP A 233 13.51 -12.81 4.70
CA ASP A 233 13.39 -13.96 3.80
C ASP A 233 11.94 -14.16 3.35
N ILE A 234 11.54 -13.42 2.33
CA ILE A 234 10.19 -13.47 1.76
C ILE A 234 9.83 -14.85 1.22
N HIS A 235 10.82 -15.62 0.72
CA HIS A 235 10.56 -16.95 0.13
C HIS A 235 10.09 -17.95 1.19
N GLY A 236 10.65 -17.89 2.41
CA GLY A 236 10.17 -18.71 3.51
C GLY A 236 8.74 -18.38 3.92
N MET A 237 8.37 -17.10 3.86
CA MET A 237 7.01 -16.63 4.17
C MET A 237 6.02 -17.05 3.07
N ILE A 238 6.38 -16.92 1.80
CA ILE A 238 5.56 -17.35 0.65
C ILE A 238 5.33 -18.86 0.70
N ASN A 239 6.38 -19.65 0.93
CA ASN A 239 6.25 -21.11 1.04
C ASN A 239 5.28 -21.50 2.17
N TYR A 240 5.32 -20.79 3.29
CA TYR A 240 4.37 -21.02 4.38
C TYR A 240 2.93 -20.70 3.96
N LEU A 241 2.69 -19.57 3.28
CA LEU A 241 1.35 -19.24 2.76
C LEU A 241 0.84 -20.33 1.80
N ASP A 242 1.69 -20.79 0.89
CA ASP A 242 1.37 -21.88 -0.06
C ASP A 242 1.00 -23.17 0.67
N GLU A 243 1.74 -23.55 1.74
CA GLU A 243 1.44 -24.71 2.57
C GLU A 243 0.09 -24.58 3.29
N GLN A 244 -0.35 -23.35 3.64
CA GLN A 244 -1.66 -23.06 4.21
C GLN A 244 -2.78 -22.94 3.16
N GLY A 245 -2.46 -23.06 1.88
CA GLY A 245 -3.39 -22.83 0.77
C GLY A 245 -3.88 -21.37 0.71
N VAL A 246 -3.02 -20.42 1.06
CA VAL A 246 -3.30 -18.99 1.06
C VAL A 246 -2.52 -18.31 -0.07
N THR A 247 -3.24 -17.62 -0.93
CA THR A 247 -2.66 -16.89 -2.05
C THR A 247 -2.41 -15.43 -1.67
N TYR A 248 -1.18 -14.93 -1.94
CA TYR A 248 -0.92 -13.52 -1.72
C TYR A 248 -1.16 -12.69 -2.99
N PHE A 249 -1.54 -11.42 -2.81
CA PHE A 249 -1.85 -10.47 -3.87
C PHE A 249 -1.14 -9.14 -3.62
N ASP A 250 -0.40 -8.67 -4.61
CA ASP A 250 0.05 -7.29 -4.67
C ASP A 250 -0.98 -6.42 -5.43
N TRP A 251 -0.52 -5.41 -6.15
CA TRP A 251 -1.33 -4.52 -6.96
C TRP A 251 -0.56 -4.11 -8.23
N ASN A 252 -1.30 -3.71 -9.26
CA ASN A 252 -0.75 -3.16 -10.49
C ASN A 252 -1.27 -1.73 -10.78
N VAL A 253 -2.25 -1.25 -9.98
CA VAL A 253 -2.72 0.13 -9.99
C VAL A 253 -2.65 0.68 -8.57
N THR A 254 -2.09 1.87 -8.37
CA THR A 254 -2.01 2.51 -7.06
C THR A 254 -2.73 3.84 -7.03
N SER A 255 -3.58 4.04 -6.03
CA SER A 255 -4.23 5.31 -5.74
C SER A 255 -3.25 6.39 -5.29
N ARG A 256 -2.08 6.00 -4.74
CA ARG A 256 -1.11 6.86 -4.04
C ARG A 256 -1.71 7.61 -2.85
N ASP A 257 -2.79 7.12 -2.27
CA ASP A 257 -3.45 7.73 -1.12
C ASP A 257 -2.65 7.66 0.18
N SER A 258 -1.56 6.86 0.20
CA SER A 258 -0.61 6.79 1.34
C SER A 258 0.55 7.79 1.26
N THR A 259 0.62 8.65 0.23
CA THR A 259 1.72 9.60 0.06
C THR A 259 1.62 10.81 1.01
N THR A 260 2.77 11.44 1.27
CA THR A 260 2.86 12.70 2.02
C THR A 260 3.42 13.78 1.09
N PRO A 261 2.73 14.94 0.90
CA PRO A 261 1.43 15.30 1.47
C PRO A 261 0.28 14.45 0.92
N MET A 262 -0.83 14.40 1.66
CA MET A 262 -2.05 13.69 1.21
C MET A 262 -2.55 14.27 -0.11
N LEU A 263 -2.95 13.38 -1.02
CA LEU A 263 -3.55 13.75 -2.29
C LEU A 263 -5.01 14.19 -2.12
N SER A 264 -5.48 15.04 -3.04
CA SER A 264 -6.91 15.35 -3.15
C SER A 264 -7.69 14.15 -3.68
N ALA A 265 -9.02 14.14 -3.45
CA ALA A 265 -9.88 13.12 -4.00
C ALA A 265 -9.76 13.02 -5.54
N GLU A 266 -9.69 14.15 -6.25
CA GLU A 266 -9.53 14.21 -7.71
C GLU A 266 -8.24 13.52 -8.17
N GLN A 267 -7.11 13.78 -7.51
CA GLN A 267 -5.82 13.14 -7.82
C GLN A 267 -5.87 11.61 -7.56
N ILE A 268 -6.57 11.17 -6.52
CA ILE A 268 -6.78 9.74 -6.22
C ILE A 268 -7.63 9.10 -7.33
N VAL A 269 -8.72 9.75 -7.75
CA VAL A 269 -9.56 9.29 -8.87
C VAL A 269 -8.72 9.11 -10.13
N ASP A 270 -7.91 10.11 -10.50
CA ASP A 270 -7.09 10.05 -11.71
C ASP A 270 -6.04 8.93 -11.63
N ASN A 271 -5.37 8.76 -10.48
CA ASN A 271 -4.42 7.66 -10.29
C ASN A 271 -5.05 6.28 -10.45
N CYS A 272 -6.31 6.10 -10.01
CA CYS A 272 -7.01 4.83 -10.11
C CYS A 272 -7.59 4.54 -11.50
N THR A 273 -7.87 5.56 -12.32
CA THR A 273 -8.70 5.38 -13.51
C THR A 273 -8.03 5.72 -14.84
N GLN A 274 -6.97 6.56 -14.86
CA GLN A 274 -6.37 7.09 -16.10
C GLN A 274 -5.87 6.05 -17.11
N ASN A 275 -5.57 4.82 -16.66
CA ASN A 275 -5.01 3.75 -17.49
C ASN A 275 -5.70 2.40 -17.21
N ILE A 276 -6.95 2.43 -16.75
CA ILE A 276 -7.66 1.20 -16.34
C ILE A 276 -7.90 0.25 -17.52
N ASP A 277 -8.00 0.78 -18.72
CA ASP A 277 -8.20 0.06 -19.98
C ASP A 277 -6.98 -0.73 -20.45
N TYR A 278 -5.77 -0.46 -19.93
CA TYR A 278 -4.58 -1.26 -20.23
C TYR A 278 -4.55 -2.63 -19.53
N TYR A 279 -5.39 -2.81 -18.50
CA TYR A 279 -5.38 -4.05 -17.70
C TYR A 279 -6.58 -4.93 -18.01
N ASN A 280 -6.35 -6.21 -18.27
CA ASN A 280 -7.44 -7.21 -18.25
C ASN A 280 -7.91 -7.50 -16.82
N ASN A 281 -6.96 -7.47 -15.87
CA ASN A 281 -7.20 -7.59 -14.43
C ASN A 281 -6.46 -6.44 -13.73
N ALA A 282 -7.21 -5.46 -13.22
CA ALA A 282 -6.66 -4.32 -12.50
C ALA A 282 -6.88 -4.49 -10.99
N PHE A 283 -5.80 -4.58 -10.23
CA PHE A 283 -5.81 -4.62 -8.77
C PHE A 283 -5.44 -3.24 -8.24
N ILE A 284 -6.43 -2.51 -7.73
CA ILE A 284 -6.26 -1.13 -7.27
C ILE A 284 -6.00 -1.13 -5.77
N LEU A 285 -4.83 -0.59 -5.37
CA LEU A 285 -4.48 -0.37 -3.98
C LEU A 285 -5.11 0.92 -3.47
N LEU A 286 -5.92 0.80 -2.44
CA LEU A 286 -6.51 1.86 -1.62
C LEU A 286 -6.28 1.52 -0.15
N HIS A 287 -6.41 2.51 0.74
CA HIS A 287 -6.27 2.26 2.18
C HIS A 287 -7.53 2.65 2.94
N ASP A 288 -7.88 1.81 3.92
CA ASP A 288 -8.94 2.05 4.90
C ASP A 288 -8.33 2.38 6.26
N SER A 289 -7.86 3.60 6.43
CA SER A 289 -7.39 4.08 7.74
C SER A 289 -7.97 5.46 8.08
N LYS A 290 -7.90 5.85 9.35
CA LYS A 290 -8.57 7.07 9.86
C LYS A 290 -8.12 8.37 9.20
N GLU A 291 -6.96 8.38 8.54
CA GLU A 291 -6.41 9.54 7.83
C GLU A 291 -6.86 9.62 6.37
N LYS A 292 -7.63 8.64 5.86
CA LYS A 292 -7.96 8.48 4.43
C LYS A 292 -9.31 9.06 4.01
N SER A 293 -9.65 10.26 4.52
CA SER A 293 -10.91 10.93 4.12
C SER A 293 -11.00 11.19 2.62
N SER A 294 -9.88 11.55 1.97
CA SER A 294 -9.85 11.79 0.52
C SER A 294 -10.09 10.53 -0.29
N THR A 295 -9.67 9.34 0.20
CA THR A 295 -9.95 8.05 -0.43
C THR A 295 -11.45 7.77 -0.44
N VAL A 296 -12.10 7.99 0.71
CA VAL A 296 -13.56 7.82 0.84
C VAL A 296 -14.32 8.81 -0.05
N GLU A 297 -13.84 10.05 -0.15
CA GLU A 297 -14.45 11.07 -1.02
C GLU A 297 -14.27 10.73 -2.51
N ALA A 298 -13.14 10.12 -2.88
CA ALA A 298 -12.83 9.72 -4.25
C ALA A 298 -13.61 8.49 -4.72
N LEU A 299 -14.00 7.59 -3.79
CA LEU A 299 -14.52 6.26 -4.12
C LEU A 299 -15.73 6.25 -5.06
N PRO A 300 -16.76 7.11 -4.89
CA PRO A 300 -17.89 7.15 -5.83
C PRO A 300 -17.43 7.41 -7.28
N GLN A 301 -16.58 8.41 -7.49
CA GLN A 301 -16.11 8.77 -8.83
C GLN A 301 -15.18 7.69 -9.42
N ILE A 302 -14.39 6.99 -8.60
CA ILE A 302 -13.59 5.85 -9.03
C ILE A 302 -14.50 4.78 -9.60
N ILE A 303 -15.55 4.39 -8.87
CA ILE A 303 -16.51 3.36 -9.29
C ILE A 303 -17.22 3.78 -10.58
N GLU A 304 -17.74 5.00 -10.65
CA GLU A 304 -18.45 5.53 -11.82
C GLU A 304 -17.57 5.51 -13.08
N LYS A 305 -16.33 6.02 -12.99
CA LYS A 305 -15.39 6.04 -14.12
C LYS A 305 -14.99 4.64 -14.58
N ILE A 306 -14.80 3.68 -13.66
CA ILE A 306 -14.47 2.29 -14.00
C ILE A 306 -15.65 1.63 -14.71
N LEU A 307 -16.86 1.76 -14.18
CA LEU A 307 -18.06 1.16 -14.76
C LEU A 307 -18.48 1.81 -16.09
N ALA A 308 -18.02 3.01 -16.38
CA ALA A 308 -18.21 3.68 -17.67
C ALA A 308 -17.32 3.12 -18.79
N VAL A 309 -16.31 2.29 -18.47
CA VAL A 309 -15.45 1.65 -19.47
C VAL A 309 -16.13 0.38 -19.98
N ASP A 310 -16.26 0.25 -21.29
CA ASP A 310 -16.92 -0.89 -21.93
C ASP A 310 -16.31 -2.24 -21.50
N ASN A 311 -17.14 -3.24 -21.31
CA ASN A 311 -16.77 -4.60 -20.94
C ASN A 311 -15.92 -4.65 -19.64
N THR A 312 -16.26 -3.82 -18.66
CA THR A 312 -15.56 -3.73 -17.39
C THR A 312 -16.53 -4.00 -16.24
N GLN A 313 -16.08 -4.78 -15.27
CA GLN A 313 -16.81 -5.04 -14.03
C GLN A 313 -15.90 -4.89 -12.81
N ILE A 314 -16.49 -4.51 -11.68
CA ILE A 314 -15.82 -4.48 -10.38
C ILE A 314 -16.22 -5.74 -9.63
N VAL A 315 -15.25 -6.55 -9.23
CA VAL A 315 -15.45 -7.83 -8.56
C VAL A 315 -14.48 -7.99 -7.37
N PRO A 316 -14.84 -8.76 -6.34
CA PRO A 316 -13.91 -9.09 -5.26
C PRO A 316 -12.91 -10.15 -5.71
N ILE A 317 -11.78 -10.25 -5.03
CA ILE A 317 -10.83 -11.37 -5.19
C ILE A 317 -11.49 -12.64 -4.66
N THR A 318 -11.37 -13.73 -5.42
CA THR A 318 -11.82 -15.08 -5.03
C THR A 318 -10.64 -16.05 -5.06
N GLU A 319 -10.83 -17.28 -4.59
CA GLU A 319 -9.81 -18.33 -4.67
C GLU A 319 -9.42 -18.68 -6.13
N GLU A 320 -10.29 -18.41 -7.10
CA GLU A 320 -10.05 -18.64 -8.52
C GLU A 320 -9.37 -17.46 -9.22
N THR A 321 -9.20 -16.33 -8.51
CA THR A 321 -8.57 -15.13 -9.07
C THR A 321 -7.07 -15.35 -9.26
N ALA A 322 -6.59 -15.21 -10.50
CA ALA A 322 -5.16 -15.27 -10.78
C ALA A 322 -4.43 -14.10 -10.07
N PRO A 323 -3.43 -14.39 -9.23
CA PRO A 323 -2.76 -13.34 -8.46
C PRO A 323 -1.90 -12.43 -9.32
N VAL A 324 -1.68 -11.23 -8.84
CA VAL A 324 -0.67 -10.30 -9.34
C VAL A 324 0.44 -10.17 -8.30
N HIS A 325 1.68 -10.34 -8.74
CA HIS A 325 2.85 -10.24 -7.87
C HIS A 325 3.78 -9.14 -8.37
N GLN A 326 4.35 -8.39 -7.45
CA GLN A 326 5.46 -7.49 -7.73
C GLN A 326 6.75 -8.31 -7.89
N ARG A 327 7.73 -7.73 -8.59
CA ARG A 327 9.00 -8.41 -8.79
C ARG A 327 9.77 -8.51 -7.48
N ILE A 328 10.01 -9.70 -7.01
CA ILE A 328 10.86 -10.02 -5.86
C ILE A 328 12.31 -10.10 -6.34
N ASN A 329 13.24 -9.44 -5.64
CA ASN A 329 14.68 -9.44 -5.96
C ASN A 329 15.42 -10.59 -5.25
#